data_db2258022be47a5900f5789cfeaeb7e6
#
_entry.id   db2258022be47a5900f5789cfeaeb7e6
#
_cell.length_a   1.000
_cell.length_b   1.000
_cell.length_c   1.000
_cell.angle_alpha   90.00
_cell.angle_beta   90.00
_cell.angle_gamma   90.00
#
_symmetry.space_group_name_H-M   'P 1'
#
loop_
_entity.id
_entity.type
_entity.pdbx_description
1 polymer ?
#
loop_
_entity_poly.entity_id
_entity_poly.type
_entity_poly.pdbx_seq_one_letter_code
_entity_poly.pdbx_strand_id
1 'polypeptide(L)'
;MASRVGNVVVSVGSDRRREFYAPFIAIFCLTGIAFRAVALATAAASEQATTNVGIVATAAEEIAQSIEHIAARVANSATIASQATGEAKAITDAVESLSASVDEIGEVSNLISSIAAQTNLLALNATIEAARAGEAGRGFAVVAQEVKGLATQTGKATEEITRHIASIEQTTARSVQAIKKIAATIGQLSDVANDVAVGMR
;
A
#
# COMPACT_ATOMS: atom_id res chain seq x y z
N MET A 1 -37.96 -58.34 94.21
CA MET A 1 -36.61 -58.67 93.71
C MET A 1 -36.60 -59.07 92.24
N ALA A 2 -37.64 -58.78 91.46
CA ALA A 2 -37.76 -59.20 90.06
C ALA A 2 -37.71 -58.02 89.07
N SER A 3 -37.44 -56.80 89.47
CA SER A 3 -37.42 -55.65 88.57
C SER A 3 -36.01 -55.19 88.12
N ARG A 4 -34.97 -55.83 88.68
CA ARG A 4 -33.56 -55.40 88.31
C ARG A 4 -32.93 -56.19 87.16
N VAL A 5 -33.53 -57.32 86.77
CA VAL A 5 -32.97 -58.19 85.71
C VAL A 5 -33.41 -57.70 84.26
N GLY A 6 -34.58 -57.02 84.18
CA GLY A 6 -35.08 -56.56 82.91
C GLY A 6 -34.32 -55.35 82.30
N ASN A 7 -33.80 -54.45 83.12
CA ASN A 7 -33.14 -53.23 82.63
C ASN A 7 -31.71 -53.48 82.11
N VAL A 8 -31.01 -54.49 82.62
CA VAL A 8 -29.65 -54.79 82.19
C VAL A 8 -29.61 -55.52 80.86
N VAL A 9 -30.67 -56.37 80.59
CA VAL A 9 -30.71 -57.09 79.31
C VAL A 9 -31.16 -56.20 78.13
N VAL A 10 -32.02 -55.20 78.41
CA VAL A 10 -32.46 -54.26 77.35
C VAL A 10 -31.36 -53.28 76.98
N SER A 11 -30.52 -52.87 77.95
CA SER A 11 -29.39 -51.96 77.67
C SER A 11 -28.24 -52.58 76.88
N VAL A 12 -27.92 -53.83 77.13
CA VAL A 12 -26.83 -54.57 76.39
C VAL A 12 -27.30 -54.90 74.95
N GLY A 13 -28.57 -55.15 74.72
CA GLY A 13 -29.08 -55.38 73.34
C GLY A 13 -29.17 -54.17 72.49
N SER A 14 -29.43 -52.97 73.03
CA SER A 14 -29.50 -51.70 72.30
C SER A 14 -28.10 -51.17 71.94
N ASP A 15 -27.13 -51.41 72.80
CA ASP A 15 -25.76 -50.93 72.59
C ASP A 15 -25.05 -51.69 71.46
N ARG A 16 -25.15 -53.00 71.39
CA ARG A 16 -24.53 -53.81 70.32
C ARG A 16 -25.13 -53.52 68.96
N ARG A 17 -26.39 -53.16 68.85
CA ARG A 17 -26.97 -52.75 67.55
C ARG A 17 -26.40 -51.41 67.08
N ARG A 18 -26.20 -50.43 67.95
CA ARG A 18 -25.59 -49.15 67.63
C ARG A 18 -24.16 -49.35 67.16
N GLU A 19 -23.37 -50.15 67.81
CA GLU A 19 -21.97 -50.41 67.36
C GLU A 19 -21.89 -51.10 66.01
N PHE A 20 -22.88 -51.97 65.68
CA PHE A 20 -22.92 -52.68 64.41
C PHE A 20 -23.37 -51.80 63.22
N TYR A 21 -24.31 -50.88 63.42
CA TYR A 21 -24.85 -50.03 62.35
C TYR A 21 -24.11 -48.68 62.22
N ALA A 22 -23.40 -48.19 63.22
CA ALA A 22 -22.71 -46.93 63.18
C ALA A 22 -21.71 -46.79 62.00
N PRO A 23 -20.86 -47.79 61.70
CA PRO A 23 -19.96 -47.71 60.57
C PRO A 23 -20.68 -47.69 59.22
N PHE A 24 -21.78 -48.41 59.03
CA PHE A 24 -22.57 -48.42 57.84
C PHE A 24 -23.29 -47.10 57.60
N ILE A 25 -23.81 -46.43 58.62
CA ILE A 25 -24.42 -45.13 58.54
C ILE A 25 -23.36 -44.07 58.21
N ALA A 26 -22.19 -44.17 58.85
CA ALA A 26 -21.06 -43.26 58.57
C ALA A 26 -20.58 -43.39 57.12
N ILE A 27 -20.43 -44.60 56.59
CA ILE A 27 -20.06 -44.85 55.18
C ILE A 27 -21.13 -44.30 54.23
N PHE A 28 -22.42 -44.53 54.52
CA PHE A 28 -23.51 -44.02 53.70
C PHE A 28 -23.60 -42.49 53.72
N CYS A 29 -23.38 -41.85 54.87
CA CYS A 29 -23.33 -40.41 54.98
C CYS A 29 -22.12 -39.82 54.23
N LEU A 30 -20.93 -40.43 54.36
CA LEU A 30 -19.72 -40.02 53.67
C LEU A 30 -19.82 -40.14 52.15
N THR A 31 -20.40 -41.27 51.65
CA THR A 31 -20.63 -41.45 50.22
C THR A 31 -21.67 -40.45 49.68
N GLY A 32 -22.72 -40.15 50.46
CA GLY A 32 -23.72 -39.14 50.09
C GLY A 32 -23.12 -37.73 50.02
N ILE A 33 -22.26 -37.36 50.95
CA ILE A 33 -21.55 -36.07 50.97
C ILE A 33 -20.61 -36.00 49.78
N ALA A 34 -19.80 -37.05 49.53
CA ALA A 34 -18.90 -37.10 48.38
C ALA A 34 -19.65 -36.99 47.03
N PHE A 35 -20.75 -37.69 46.88
CA PHE A 35 -21.60 -37.63 45.69
C PHE A 35 -22.16 -36.21 45.47
N ARG A 36 -22.65 -35.56 46.53
CA ARG A 36 -23.14 -34.19 46.45
C ARG A 36 -22.02 -33.19 46.08
N ALA A 37 -20.83 -33.36 46.64
CA ALA A 37 -19.67 -32.51 46.31
C ALA A 37 -19.29 -32.65 44.83
N VAL A 38 -19.25 -33.90 44.29
CA VAL A 38 -18.99 -34.13 42.86
C VAL A 38 -20.09 -33.55 41.99
N ALA A 39 -21.37 -33.73 42.37
CA ALA A 39 -22.49 -33.17 41.60
C ALA A 39 -22.44 -31.63 41.54
N LEU A 40 -22.13 -30.96 42.65
CA LEU A 40 -22.00 -29.50 42.70
C LEU A 40 -20.79 -29.02 41.88
N ALA A 41 -19.65 -29.71 41.96
CA ALA A 41 -18.46 -29.38 41.17
C ALA A 41 -18.75 -29.55 39.65
N THR A 42 -19.44 -30.62 39.27
CA THR A 42 -19.87 -30.86 37.89
C THR A 42 -20.84 -29.79 37.40
N ALA A 43 -21.81 -29.37 38.19
CA ALA A 43 -22.75 -28.30 37.86
C ALA A 43 -22.01 -26.97 37.68
N ALA A 44 -21.10 -26.61 38.60
CA ALA A 44 -20.29 -25.39 38.47
C ALA A 44 -19.38 -25.42 37.23
N ALA A 45 -18.75 -26.55 36.94
CA ALA A 45 -17.94 -26.72 35.70
C ALA A 45 -18.80 -26.61 34.44
N SER A 46 -20.03 -27.11 34.46
CA SER A 46 -21.00 -27.01 33.35
C SER A 46 -21.44 -25.54 33.11
N GLU A 47 -21.73 -24.79 34.18
CA GLU A 47 -22.03 -23.35 34.08
C GLU A 47 -20.84 -22.55 33.51
N GLN A 48 -19.64 -22.84 34.00
CA GLN A 48 -18.43 -22.19 33.47
C GLN A 48 -18.18 -22.53 32.00
N ALA A 49 -18.39 -23.81 31.62
CA ALA A 49 -18.30 -24.25 30.22
C ALA A 49 -19.31 -23.50 29.34
N THR A 50 -20.56 -23.37 29.79
CA THR A 50 -21.61 -22.62 29.07
C THR A 50 -21.25 -21.16 28.91
N THR A 51 -20.70 -20.52 29.95
CA THR A 51 -20.22 -19.12 29.88
C THR A 51 -19.08 -18.97 28.89
N ASN A 52 -18.10 -19.88 28.92
CA ASN A 52 -16.98 -19.88 28.00
C ASN A 52 -17.45 -20.06 26.53
N VAL A 53 -18.41 -20.96 26.28
CA VAL A 53 -19.00 -21.13 24.94
C VAL A 53 -19.70 -19.84 24.49
N GLY A 54 -20.40 -19.14 25.37
CA GLY A 54 -21.02 -17.84 25.07
C GLY A 54 -19.98 -16.80 24.68
N ILE A 55 -18.86 -16.70 25.42
CA ILE A 55 -17.77 -15.79 25.09
C ILE A 55 -17.15 -16.12 23.72
N VAL A 56 -16.89 -17.40 23.45
CA VAL A 56 -16.37 -17.85 22.15
C VAL A 56 -17.34 -17.54 21.01
N ALA A 57 -18.65 -17.73 21.22
CA ALA A 57 -19.66 -17.39 20.21
C ALA A 57 -19.65 -15.89 19.88
N THR A 58 -19.62 -15.02 20.91
CA THR A 58 -19.54 -13.57 20.71
C THR A 58 -18.25 -13.17 19.99
N ALA A 59 -17.11 -13.73 20.39
CA ALA A 59 -15.85 -13.47 19.71
C ALA A 59 -15.85 -13.94 18.24
N ALA A 60 -16.50 -15.05 17.95
CA ALA A 60 -16.67 -15.54 16.58
C ALA A 60 -17.52 -14.59 15.72
N GLU A 61 -18.59 -14.02 16.28
CA GLU A 61 -19.41 -13.00 15.61
C GLU A 61 -18.62 -11.72 15.34
N GLU A 62 -17.82 -11.25 16.30
CA GLU A 62 -16.95 -10.06 16.12
C GLU A 62 -15.89 -10.31 15.04
N ILE A 63 -15.31 -11.51 15.01
CA ILE A 63 -14.36 -11.91 13.94
C ILE A 63 -15.07 -11.91 12.58
N ALA A 64 -16.26 -12.47 12.47
CA ALA A 64 -17.03 -12.50 11.22
C ALA A 64 -17.31 -11.08 10.70
N GLN A 65 -17.75 -10.17 11.56
CA GLN A 65 -17.93 -8.75 11.20
C GLN A 65 -16.61 -8.09 10.76
N SER A 66 -15.51 -8.38 11.46
CA SER A 66 -14.19 -7.87 11.09
C SER A 66 -13.75 -8.35 9.70
N ILE A 67 -14.03 -9.61 9.37
CA ILE A 67 -13.76 -10.18 8.04
C ILE A 67 -14.57 -9.46 6.96
N GLU A 68 -15.86 -9.18 7.18
CA GLU A 68 -16.68 -8.41 6.24
C GLU A 68 -16.14 -7.00 6.01
N HIS A 69 -15.73 -6.33 7.08
CA HIS A 69 -15.07 -5.01 6.97
C HIS A 69 -13.76 -5.06 6.19
N ILE A 70 -12.94 -6.08 6.42
CA ILE A 70 -11.69 -6.28 5.69
C ILE A 70 -12.00 -6.54 4.20
N ALA A 71 -12.97 -7.40 3.89
CA ALA A 71 -13.38 -7.69 2.51
C ALA A 71 -13.81 -6.42 1.76
N ALA A 72 -14.63 -5.56 2.38
CA ALA A 72 -15.03 -4.29 1.80
C ALA A 72 -13.84 -3.34 1.55
N ARG A 73 -12.89 -3.26 2.47
CA ARG A 73 -11.68 -2.44 2.32
C ARG A 73 -10.77 -2.97 1.22
N VAL A 74 -10.62 -4.28 1.11
CA VAL A 74 -9.83 -4.92 0.04
C VAL A 74 -10.45 -4.66 -1.32
N ALA A 75 -11.77 -4.78 -1.47
CA ALA A 75 -12.47 -4.45 -2.71
C ALA A 75 -12.28 -2.97 -3.10
N ASN A 76 -12.36 -2.07 -2.14
CA ASN A 76 -12.09 -0.63 -2.38
C ASN A 76 -10.63 -0.40 -2.79
N SER A 77 -9.67 -1.09 -2.16
CA SER A 77 -8.24 -0.99 -2.51
C SER A 77 -7.97 -1.47 -3.94
N ALA A 78 -8.62 -2.55 -4.38
CA ALA A 78 -8.53 -3.02 -5.76
C ALA A 78 -9.09 -1.99 -6.76
N THR A 79 -10.19 -1.31 -6.42
CA THR A 79 -10.76 -0.23 -7.23
C THR A 79 -9.79 0.95 -7.36
N ILE A 80 -9.21 1.39 -6.24
CA ILE A 80 -8.21 2.47 -6.22
C ILE A 80 -6.97 2.08 -7.03
N ALA A 81 -6.49 0.86 -6.91
CA ALA A 81 -5.36 0.36 -7.70
C ALA A 81 -5.66 0.37 -9.21
N SER A 82 -6.87 -0.03 -9.61
CA SER A 82 -7.30 0.03 -11.02
C SER A 82 -7.34 1.48 -11.55
N GLN A 83 -7.88 2.42 -10.76
CA GLN A 83 -7.89 3.84 -11.13
C GLN A 83 -6.48 4.40 -11.26
N ALA A 84 -5.60 4.13 -10.28
CA ALA A 84 -4.22 4.60 -10.31
C ALA A 84 -3.42 4.02 -11.50
N THR A 85 -3.73 2.79 -11.94
CA THR A 85 -3.16 2.22 -13.16
C THR A 85 -3.62 2.99 -14.41
N GLY A 86 -4.89 3.36 -14.47
CA GLY A 86 -5.42 4.19 -15.55
C GLY A 86 -4.76 5.58 -15.60
N GLU A 87 -4.59 6.21 -14.44
CA GLU A 87 -3.90 7.50 -14.33
C GLU A 87 -2.43 7.41 -14.75
N ALA A 88 -1.71 6.37 -14.31
CA ALA A 88 -0.33 6.14 -14.70
C ALA A 88 -0.18 5.98 -16.22
N LYS A 89 -1.14 5.31 -16.86
CA LYS A 89 -1.18 5.19 -18.33
C LYS A 89 -1.41 6.55 -18.99
N ALA A 90 -2.39 7.32 -18.53
CA ALA A 90 -2.69 8.65 -19.07
C ALA A 90 -1.48 9.60 -18.96
N ILE A 91 -0.74 9.53 -17.83
CA ILE A 91 0.48 10.31 -17.66
C ILE A 91 1.57 9.83 -18.64
N THR A 92 1.69 8.52 -18.87
CA THR A 92 2.65 7.98 -19.85
C THR A 92 2.35 8.52 -21.25
N ASP A 93 1.09 8.46 -21.68
CA ASP A 93 0.66 8.95 -22.98
C ASP A 93 0.91 10.47 -23.14
N ALA A 94 0.68 11.24 -22.08
CA ALA A 94 0.98 12.69 -22.06
C ALA A 94 2.49 12.99 -22.16
N VAL A 95 3.32 12.20 -21.48
CA VAL A 95 4.78 12.35 -21.52
C VAL A 95 5.35 11.90 -22.87
N GLU A 96 4.79 10.91 -23.51
CA GLU A 96 5.15 10.52 -24.89
C GLU A 96 4.79 11.63 -25.88
N SER A 97 3.62 12.26 -25.74
CA SER A 97 3.24 13.43 -26.55
C SER A 97 4.17 14.62 -26.33
N LEU A 98 4.60 14.85 -25.08
CA LEU A 98 5.59 15.87 -24.76
C LEU A 98 6.93 15.57 -25.45
N SER A 99 7.39 14.31 -25.44
CA SER A 99 8.62 13.90 -26.13
C SER A 99 8.56 14.23 -27.61
N ALA A 100 7.46 13.88 -28.29
CA ALA A 100 7.28 14.18 -29.70
C ALA A 100 7.35 15.71 -29.98
N SER A 101 6.71 16.51 -29.12
CA SER A 101 6.76 17.99 -29.25
C SER A 101 8.17 18.54 -29.03
N VAL A 102 8.95 17.96 -28.13
CA VAL A 102 10.34 18.34 -27.86
C VAL A 102 11.24 17.98 -29.06
N ASP A 103 11.03 16.84 -29.70
CA ASP A 103 11.74 16.44 -30.92
C ASP A 103 11.49 17.46 -32.06
N GLU A 104 10.21 17.88 -32.26
CA GLU A 104 9.85 18.90 -33.23
C GLU A 104 10.54 20.24 -32.94
N ILE A 105 10.64 20.67 -31.68
CA ILE A 105 11.37 21.87 -31.28
C ILE A 105 12.85 21.70 -31.60
N GLY A 106 13.40 20.51 -31.43
CA GLY A 106 14.77 20.17 -31.79
C GLY A 106 15.04 20.37 -33.28
N GLU A 107 14.14 19.89 -34.14
CA GLU A 107 14.25 20.10 -35.59
C GLU A 107 14.23 21.58 -35.99
N VAL A 108 13.29 22.35 -35.38
CA VAL A 108 13.22 23.80 -35.61
C VAL A 108 14.47 24.51 -35.13
N SER A 109 15.01 24.14 -33.98
CA SER A 109 16.26 24.72 -33.45
C SER A 109 17.42 24.45 -34.39
N ASN A 110 17.54 23.25 -34.94
CA ASN A 110 18.58 22.90 -35.90
C ASN A 110 18.43 23.72 -37.22
N LEU A 111 17.22 23.93 -37.67
CA LEU A 111 16.94 24.77 -38.85
C LEU A 111 17.36 26.23 -38.61
N ILE A 112 17.02 26.80 -37.44
CA ILE A 112 17.41 28.16 -37.08
C ILE A 112 18.95 28.30 -37.01
N SER A 113 19.61 27.28 -36.44
CA SER A 113 21.10 27.26 -36.39
C SER A 113 21.71 27.26 -37.80
N SER A 114 21.14 26.47 -38.71
CA SER A 114 21.55 26.45 -40.14
C SER A 114 21.34 27.80 -40.81
N ILE A 115 20.16 28.43 -40.59
CA ILE A 115 19.88 29.78 -41.11
C ILE A 115 20.88 30.82 -40.57
N ALA A 116 21.20 30.76 -39.28
CA ALA A 116 22.17 31.62 -38.64
C ALA A 116 23.58 31.45 -39.27
N ALA A 117 24.00 30.21 -39.50
CA ALA A 117 25.25 29.92 -40.16
C ALA A 117 25.28 30.48 -41.62
N GLN A 118 24.22 30.30 -42.40
CA GLN A 118 24.10 30.85 -43.74
C GLN A 118 24.11 32.38 -43.72
N THR A 119 23.35 32.98 -42.79
CA THR A 119 23.32 34.46 -42.64
C THR A 119 24.68 35.01 -42.26
N ASN A 120 25.44 34.33 -41.41
CA ASN A 120 26.80 34.71 -41.06
C ASN A 120 27.74 34.68 -42.28
N LEU A 121 27.62 33.65 -43.13
CA LEU A 121 28.37 33.56 -44.37
C LEU A 121 27.97 34.67 -45.38
N LEU A 122 26.68 34.97 -45.54
CA LEU A 122 26.21 36.06 -46.37
C LEU A 122 26.71 37.41 -45.89
N ALA A 123 26.67 37.67 -44.59
CA ALA A 123 27.21 38.88 -43.97
C ALA A 123 28.73 39.01 -44.17
N LEU A 124 29.45 37.91 -44.07
CA LEU A 124 30.89 37.89 -44.36
C LEU A 124 31.19 38.28 -45.82
N ASN A 125 30.46 37.69 -46.76
CA ASN A 125 30.57 38.01 -48.18
C ASN A 125 30.25 39.47 -48.44
N ALA A 126 29.17 40.01 -47.83
CA ALA A 126 28.81 41.42 -47.91
C ALA A 126 29.91 42.33 -47.31
N THR A 127 30.54 41.92 -46.21
CA THR A 127 31.68 42.68 -45.62
C THR A 127 32.89 42.73 -46.55
N ILE A 128 33.17 41.63 -47.24
CA ILE A 128 34.27 41.56 -48.22
C ILE A 128 34.02 42.51 -49.43
N GLU A 129 32.78 42.45 -49.94
CA GLU A 129 32.44 43.30 -51.13
C GLU A 129 32.32 44.75 -50.74
N ALA A 130 31.88 45.12 -49.56
CA ALA A 130 31.91 46.48 -49.05
C ALA A 130 33.34 47.02 -48.91
N ALA A 131 34.29 46.22 -48.45
CA ALA A 131 35.72 46.57 -48.40
C ALA A 131 36.27 46.76 -49.80
N ARG A 132 35.84 45.98 -50.77
CA ARG A 132 36.27 46.11 -52.17
C ARG A 132 35.78 47.38 -52.85
N ALA A 133 34.60 47.89 -52.41
CA ALA A 133 34.03 49.16 -52.91
C ALA A 133 34.73 50.44 -52.30
N GLY A 134 35.62 50.26 -51.36
CA GLY A 134 36.36 51.38 -50.74
C GLY A 134 35.49 52.38 -50.01
N GLU A 135 35.70 53.68 -50.20
CA GLU A 135 34.88 54.70 -49.50
C GLU A 135 33.36 54.61 -49.77
N ALA A 136 32.99 54.21 -50.99
CA ALA A 136 31.54 54.00 -51.32
C ALA A 136 30.88 52.86 -50.57
N GLY A 137 31.65 51.89 -50.07
CA GLY A 137 31.16 50.73 -49.36
C GLY A 137 31.01 50.88 -47.83
N ARG A 138 31.49 52.00 -47.25
CA ARG A 138 31.55 52.19 -45.78
C ARG A 138 30.21 51.93 -45.06
N GLY A 139 29.09 52.47 -45.57
CA GLY A 139 27.75 52.24 -44.97
C GLY A 139 27.34 50.80 -45.02
N PHE A 140 27.63 50.10 -46.14
CA PHE A 140 27.35 48.66 -46.27
C PHE A 140 28.18 47.79 -45.35
N ALA A 141 29.46 48.14 -45.11
CA ALA A 141 30.34 47.42 -44.19
C ALA A 141 29.77 47.39 -42.74
N VAL A 142 29.24 48.54 -42.28
CA VAL A 142 28.67 48.65 -40.96
C VAL A 142 27.40 47.70 -40.81
N VAL A 143 26.52 47.73 -41.82
CA VAL A 143 25.32 46.86 -41.82
C VAL A 143 25.73 45.40 -41.88
N ALA A 144 26.66 45.04 -42.74
CA ALA A 144 27.18 43.69 -42.84
C ALA A 144 27.79 43.18 -41.53
N GLN A 145 28.54 44.04 -40.83
CA GLN A 145 29.11 43.68 -39.53
C GLN A 145 28.01 43.47 -38.46
N GLU A 146 26.93 44.28 -38.45
CA GLU A 146 25.82 44.14 -37.54
C GLU A 146 25.05 42.87 -37.82
N VAL A 147 24.75 42.55 -39.09
CA VAL A 147 24.09 41.28 -39.48
C VAL A 147 24.94 40.08 -39.08
N LYS A 148 26.24 40.14 -39.23
CA LYS A 148 27.17 39.09 -38.78
C LYS A 148 27.12 38.92 -37.27
N GLY A 149 27.05 40.00 -36.50
CA GLY A 149 26.88 39.98 -35.04
C GLY A 149 25.60 39.28 -34.62
N LEU A 150 24.47 39.67 -35.24
CA LEU A 150 23.16 39.05 -35.00
C LEU A 150 23.15 37.57 -35.35
N ALA A 151 23.72 37.17 -36.48
CA ALA A 151 23.81 35.76 -36.86
C ALA A 151 24.62 34.92 -35.85
N THR A 152 25.76 35.48 -35.38
CA THR A 152 26.54 34.81 -34.34
C THR A 152 25.80 34.69 -33.02
N GLN A 153 25.06 35.71 -32.61
CA GLN A 153 24.24 35.70 -31.41
C GLN A 153 23.08 34.67 -31.53
N THR A 154 22.44 34.62 -32.70
CA THR A 154 21.38 33.62 -32.99
C THR A 154 21.93 32.22 -32.93
N GLY A 155 23.10 31.94 -33.48
CA GLY A 155 23.77 30.65 -33.39
C GLY A 155 24.01 30.21 -31.92
N LYS A 156 24.54 31.15 -31.09
CA LYS A 156 24.73 30.86 -29.66
C LYS A 156 23.42 30.57 -28.92
N ALA A 157 22.37 31.34 -29.21
CA ALA A 157 21.03 31.12 -28.60
C ALA A 157 20.47 29.77 -28.99
N THR A 158 20.61 29.33 -30.25
CA THR A 158 20.16 27.99 -30.67
C THR A 158 20.96 26.86 -30.04
N GLU A 159 22.25 27.02 -29.82
CA GLU A 159 23.06 26.07 -29.06
C GLU A 159 22.56 25.91 -27.60
N GLU A 160 22.13 27.00 -26.96
CA GLU A 160 21.54 26.96 -25.62
C GLU A 160 20.21 26.26 -25.64
N ILE A 161 19.34 26.52 -26.61
CA ILE A 161 18.07 25.82 -26.80
C ILE A 161 18.30 24.31 -26.97
N THR A 162 19.25 23.91 -27.80
CA THR A 162 19.60 22.50 -28.03
C THR A 162 20.02 21.80 -26.71
N ARG A 163 20.78 22.49 -25.87
CA ARG A 163 21.15 21.97 -24.54
C ARG A 163 19.97 21.82 -23.63
N HIS A 164 19.01 22.76 -23.64
CA HIS A 164 17.76 22.65 -22.87
C HIS A 164 16.91 21.51 -23.36
N ILE A 165 16.78 21.31 -24.67
CA ILE A 165 16.07 20.20 -25.29
C ILE A 165 16.63 18.87 -24.79
N ALA A 166 17.93 18.65 -24.88
CA ALA A 166 18.59 17.43 -24.39
C ALA A 166 18.33 17.19 -22.88
N SER A 167 18.29 18.25 -22.07
CA SER A 167 17.94 18.15 -20.65
C SER A 167 16.46 17.75 -20.42
N ILE A 168 15.55 18.27 -21.23
CA ILE A 168 14.11 17.92 -21.18
C ILE A 168 13.94 16.45 -21.59
N GLU A 169 14.54 16.00 -22.69
CA GLU A 169 14.51 14.61 -23.15
C GLU A 169 14.98 13.65 -22.04
N GLN A 170 16.11 13.94 -21.41
CA GLN A 170 16.65 13.14 -20.32
C GLN A 170 15.69 13.08 -19.12
N THR A 171 15.06 14.20 -18.78
CA THR A 171 14.13 14.29 -17.66
C THR A 171 12.85 13.54 -17.98
N THR A 172 12.33 13.68 -19.19
CA THR A 172 11.18 12.99 -19.72
C THR A 172 11.38 11.47 -19.70
N ALA A 173 12.53 10.98 -20.19
CA ALA A 173 12.86 9.56 -20.15
C ALA A 173 12.92 9.01 -18.72
N ARG A 174 13.49 9.76 -17.76
CA ARG A 174 13.48 9.38 -16.34
C ARG A 174 12.06 9.36 -15.76
N SER A 175 11.21 10.30 -16.14
CA SER A 175 9.81 10.36 -15.70
C SER A 175 9.03 9.13 -16.17
N VAL A 176 9.18 8.72 -17.43
CA VAL A 176 8.57 7.50 -17.97
C VAL A 176 9.01 6.27 -17.19
N GLN A 177 10.30 6.15 -16.87
CA GLN A 177 10.80 5.04 -16.06
C GLN A 177 10.22 5.02 -14.66
N ALA A 178 10.07 6.20 -14.02
CA ALA A 178 9.46 6.30 -12.70
C ALA A 178 7.98 5.89 -12.72
N ILE A 179 7.23 6.34 -13.73
CA ILE A 179 5.81 6.00 -13.89
C ILE A 179 5.64 4.48 -14.13
N LYS A 180 6.50 3.87 -14.95
CA LYS A 180 6.49 2.40 -15.17
C LYS A 180 6.74 1.63 -13.87
N LYS A 181 7.63 2.11 -12.99
CA LYS A 181 7.85 1.50 -11.68
C LYS A 181 6.63 1.65 -10.77
N ILE A 182 5.99 2.81 -10.78
CA ILE A 182 4.75 3.05 -10.03
C ILE A 182 3.66 2.10 -10.51
N ALA A 183 3.44 1.99 -11.82
CA ALA A 183 2.45 1.08 -12.41
C ALA A 183 2.71 -0.39 -12.01
N ALA A 184 3.97 -0.83 -12.00
CA ALA A 184 4.34 -2.17 -11.55
C ALA A 184 4.03 -2.38 -10.06
N THR A 185 4.30 -1.39 -9.20
CA THR A 185 3.98 -1.46 -7.77
C THR A 185 2.47 -1.51 -7.53
N ILE A 186 1.68 -0.74 -8.30
CA ILE A 186 0.21 -0.77 -8.24
C ILE A 186 -0.31 -2.14 -8.68
N GLY A 187 0.29 -2.75 -9.71
CA GLY A 187 -0.02 -4.12 -10.12
C GLY A 187 0.17 -5.12 -8.99
N GLN A 188 1.31 -5.08 -8.30
CA GLN A 188 1.58 -5.93 -7.14
C GLN A 188 0.57 -5.69 -6.01
N LEU A 189 0.15 -4.44 -5.78
CA LEU A 189 -0.87 -4.13 -4.78
C LEU A 189 -2.23 -4.75 -5.14
N SER A 190 -2.59 -4.75 -6.41
CA SER A 190 -3.80 -5.40 -6.92
C SER A 190 -3.75 -6.92 -6.73
N ASP A 191 -2.60 -7.55 -7.00
CA ASP A 191 -2.40 -8.98 -6.78
C ASP A 191 -2.56 -9.34 -5.30
N VAL A 192 -1.93 -8.59 -4.39
CA VAL A 192 -2.06 -8.79 -2.94
C VAL A 192 -3.52 -8.60 -2.50
N ALA A 193 -4.23 -7.60 -3.00
CA ALA A 193 -5.63 -7.40 -2.68
C ALA A 193 -6.49 -8.60 -3.13
N ASN A 194 -6.22 -9.15 -4.30
CA ASN A 194 -6.91 -10.34 -4.79
C ASN A 194 -6.60 -11.59 -3.95
N ASP A 195 -5.34 -11.81 -3.57
CA ASP A 195 -4.93 -12.93 -2.71
C ASP A 195 -5.62 -12.86 -1.34
N VAL A 196 -5.69 -11.68 -0.74
CA VAL A 196 -6.43 -11.48 0.52
C VAL A 196 -7.92 -11.77 0.34
N ALA A 197 -8.52 -11.33 -0.77
CA ALA A 197 -9.94 -11.61 -1.06
C ALA A 197 -10.22 -13.11 -1.23
N VAL A 198 -9.29 -13.86 -1.79
CA VAL A 198 -9.39 -15.33 -1.93
C VAL A 198 -9.20 -16.01 -0.57
N GLY A 199 -8.25 -15.56 0.24
CA GLY A 199 -7.98 -16.15 1.57
C GLY A 199 -9.08 -15.92 2.61
N MET A 200 -10.01 -14.99 2.36
CA MET A 200 -11.16 -14.71 3.23
C MET A 200 -12.42 -15.54 2.89
N ARG A 201 -12.38 -16.37 1.86
CA ARG A 201 -13.49 -17.28 1.49
C ARG A 201 -13.33 -18.63 2.15
#